data_e8b8a83e9aa44cac50912f77c9479ad7
#
_entry.id   e8b8a83e9aa44cac50912f77c9479ad7
#
_cell.length_a   1.000
_cell.length_b   1.000
_cell.length_c   1.000
_cell.angle_alpha   90.00
_cell.angle_beta   90.00
_cell.angle_gamma   90.00
#
_symmetry.space_group_name_H-M   'P 1'
#
loop_
_entity.id
_entity.type
_entity.pdbx_description
1 polymer ?
#
loop_
_entity_poly.entity_id
_entity_poly.type
_entity_poly.pdbx_seq_one_letter_code
_entity_poly.pdbx_strand_id
1 'polypeptide(L)'
;MTVDGSGSGIDADLLDGSHASAFARLSGATFSGTVTAPNFVSSSDARLKSDIAPIADALAKVQALNGVTFTMTGSDTRQMGLIAQDVQAVSPEAVVETEGVLRLAYGNLVGLLVEAIKDLAQEVDQLKRSAS
;
A
#
# COMPACT_ATOMS: atom_id res chain seq x y z
N MET A 1 16.89 47.22 -5.01
CA MET A 1 17.38 45.85 -5.24
C MET A 1 16.20 44.95 -5.54
N THR A 2 16.14 44.44 -6.71
CA THR A 2 15.17 43.42 -7.07
C THR A 2 15.67 42.07 -6.60
N VAL A 3 14.88 41.45 -5.77
CA VAL A 3 15.18 40.19 -5.19
C VAL A 3 14.31 39.14 -5.78
N ASP A 4 13.99 38.35 -6.09
CA ASP A 4 13.03 37.34 -6.51
C ASP A 4 12.23 37.70 -7.75
N GLY A 5 12.64 37.32 -8.85
CA GLY A 5 11.88 37.40 -10.06
C GLY A 5 12.39 36.45 -11.11
N SER A 6 11.52 36.01 -11.97
CA SER A 6 11.90 35.21 -13.14
C SER A 6 13.01 35.94 -13.91
N GLY A 7 14.19 35.35 -13.96
CA GLY A 7 15.34 35.91 -14.65
C GLY A 7 16.38 36.61 -13.76
N SER A 8 16.14 36.77 -12.47
CA SER A 8 17.11 37.36 -11.55
C SER A 8 18.22 36.38 -11.11
N GLY A 9 18.07 35.10 -11.40
CA GLY A 9 18.97 34.05 -10.88
C GLY A 9 18.66 33.68 -9.45
N ILE A 10 17.72 34.37 -8.81
CA ILE A 10 17.21 34.05 -7.48
C ILE A 10 15.72 33.79 -7.65
N ASP A 11 15.34 32.55 -7.71
CA ASP A 11 13.94 32.13 -7.84
C ASP A 11 13.58 31.31 -6.60
N ALA A 12 12.63 31.83 -5.80
CA ALA A 12 12.17 31.18 -4.61
C ALA A 12 11.47 29.81 -4.88
N ASP A 13 11.04 29.61 -6.14
CA ASP A 13 10.44 28.35 -6.57
C ASP A 13 11.48 27.28 -6.92
N LEU A 14 12.77 27.65 -6.98
CA LEU A 14 13.85 26.73 -7.30
C LEU A 14 14.71 26.45 -6.07
N LEU A 15 14.97 25.19 -5.83
CA LEU A 15 15.96 24.70 -4.90
C LEU A 15 17.03 23.98 -5.71
N ASP A 16 18.27 24.50 -5.72
CA ASP A 16 19.40 23.98 -6.53
C ASP A 16 19.03 23.78 -8.01
N GLY A 17 18.28 24.74 -8.58
CA GLY A 17 17.86 24.69 -9.97
C GLY A 17 16.65 23.80 -10.28
N SER A 18 16.07 23.19 -9.26
CA SER A 18 14.88 22.35 -9.43
C SER A 18 13.64 23.00 -8.81
N HIS A 19 12.51 22.90 -9.50
CA HIS A 19 11.23 23.37 -8.95
C HIS A 19 10.79 22.56 -7.75
N ALA A 20 9.97 23.16 -6.87
CA ALA A 20 9.42 22.50 -5.68
C ALA A 20 8.71 21.19 -5.99
N SER A 21 8.13 21.06 -7.18
CA SER A 21 7.47 19.82 -7.66
C SER A 21 8.43 18.64 -7.88
N ALA A 22 9.74 18.90 -7.92
CA ALA A 22 10.75 17.84 -8.01
C ALA A 22 11.03 17.15 -6.66
N PHE A 23 10.49 17.70 -5.57
CA PHE A 23 10.77 17.20 -4.21
C PHE A 23 9.52 16.60 -3.58
N ALA A 24 9.67 15.43 -2.96
CA ALA A 24 8.61 14.83 -2.16
C ALA A 24 8.58 15.45 -0.76
N ARG A 25 7.38 15.71 -0.25
CA ARG A 25 7.21 16.21 1.12
C ARG A 25 7.43 15.10 2.14
N LEU A 26 8.05 15.41 3.26
CA LEU A 26 8.20 14.47 4.39
C LEU A 26 6.85 14.10 5.02
N SER A 27 5.84 14.96 4.89
CA SER A 27 4.49 14.70 5.38
C SER A 27 3.67 13.76 4.49
N GLY A 28 4.22 13.34 3.37
CA GLY A 28 3.59 12.43 2.43
C GLY A 28 3.55 12.98 1.01
N ALA A 29 3.60 12.07 0.05
CA ALA A 29 3.56 12.39 -1.37
C ALA A 29 2.92 11.26 -2.17
N THR A 30 2.31 11.60 -3.31
CA THR A 30 1.88 10.63 -4.32
C THR A 30 2.79 10.76 -5.54
N PHE A 31 3.41 9.66 -5.93
CA PHE A 31 4.30 9.61 -7.07
C PHE A 31 3.55 9.15 -8.31
N SER A 32 3.83 9.75 -9.46
CA SER A 32 3.27 9.35 -10.74
C SER A 32 4.07 8.23 -11.42
N GLY A 33 5.26 7.95 -10.92
CA GLY A 33 6.15 6.90 -11.43
C GLY A 33 6.52 5.89 -10.37
N THR A 34 7.31 4.90 -10.77
CA THR A 34 7.81 3.86 -9.88
C THR A 34 8.78 4.43 -8.84
N VAL A 35 8.63 4.01 -7.60
CA VAL A 35 9.58 4.31 -6.52
C VAL A 35 10.39 3.05 -6.22
N THR A 36 11.71 3.16 -6.35
CA THR A 36 12.65 2.06 -6.09
C THR A 36 13.56 2.46 -4.93
N ALA A 37 13.72 1.58 -3.97
CA ALA A 37 14.63 1.74 -2.86
C ALA A 37 15.21 0.38 -2.47
N PRO A 38 16.42 0.34 -1.83
CA PRO A 38 16.93 -0.93 -1.29
C PRO A 38 16.00 -1.58 -0.27
N ASN A 39 15.22 -0.78 0.46
CA ASN A 39 14.23 -1.29 1.42
C ASN A 39 13.18 -0.22 1.71
N PHE A 40 11.96 -0.67 2.05
CA PHE A 40 10.87 0.16 2.57
C PHE A 40 10.53 -0.31 3.98
N VAL A 41 10.65 0.58 4.97
CA VAL A 41 10.43 0.27 6.39
C VAL A 41 9.20 1.04 6.88
N SER A 42 8.25 0.32 7.47
CA SER A 42 7.04 0.89 8.05
C SER A 42 7.12 0.93 9.56
N SER A 43 6.70 2.03 10.17
CA SER A 43 6.57 2.14 11.62
C SER A 43 5.48 1.20 12.11
N SER A 44 5.83 0.27 13.03
CA SER A 44 4.91 -0.76 13.50
C SER A 44 5.01 -1.04 15.01
N ASP A 45 5.61 -0.13 15.76
CA ASP A 45 5.71 -0.23 17.21
C ASP A 45 4.31 -0.19 17.84
N ALA A 46 4.06 -1.09 18.80
CA ALA A 46 2.78 -1.17 19.50
C ALA A 46 2.39 0.13 20.19
N ARG A 47 3.36 0.93 20.62
CA ARG A 47 3.13 2.22 21.28
C ARG A 47 2.51 3.27 20.36
N LEU A 48 2.57 3.06 19.05
CA LEU A 48 1.98 3.93 18.04
C LEU A 48 0.58 3.50 17.62
N LYS A 49 0.04 2.45 18.25
CA LYS A 49 -1.21 1.81 17.85
C LYS A 49 -2.18 1.76 19.02
N SER A 50 -3.47 1.83 18.74
CA SER A 50 -4.55 1.62 19.69
C SER A 50 -5.56 0.62 19.13
N ASP A 51 -6.46 0.14 19.98
CA ASP A 51 -7.55 -0.76 19.58
C ASP A 51 -7.08 -2.00 18.83
N ILE A 52 -5.96 -2.57 19.29
CA ILE A 52 -5.35 -3.73 18.67
C ILE A 52 -6.24 -4.96 18.91
N ALA A 53 -6.70 -5.57 17.83
CA ALA A 53 -7.50 -6.78 17.87
C ALA A 53 -7.06 -7.77 16.76
N PRO A 54 -7.23 -9.09 16.98
CA PRO A 54 -6.98 -10.07 15.92
C PRO A 54 -7.88 -9.84 14.70
N ILE A 55 -7.38 -10.15 13.52
CA ILE A 55 -8.16 -10.11 12.29
C ILE A 55 -9.07 -11.34 12.27
N ALA A 56 -10.38 -11.11 12.28
CA ALA A 56 -11.37 -12.17 12.24
C ALA A 56 -11.66 -12.64 10.80
N ASP A 57 -12.06 -13.90 10.66
CA ASP A 57 -12.49 -14.50 9.38
C ASP A 57 -11.46 -14.36 8.26
N ALA A 58 -10.18 -14.45 8.62
CA ALA A 58 -9.09 -14.13 7.71
C ALA A 58 -9.03 -15.07 6.51
N LEU A 59 -9.20 -16.37 6.72
CA LEU A 59 -9.19 -17.34 5.62
C LEU A 59 -10.34 -17.09 4.64
N ALA A 60 -11.55 -16.85 5.13
CA ALA A 60 -12.69 -16.54 4.29
C ALA A 60 -12.48 -15.24 3.49
N LYS A 61 -11.90 -14.23 4.11
CA LYS A 61 -11.55 -12.97 3.44
C LYS A 61 -10.56 -13.20 2.31
N VAL A 62 -9.50 -13.97 2.55
CA VAL A 62 -8.51 -14.29 1.53
C VAL A 62 -9.14 -15.09 0.38
N GLN A 63 -10.00 -16.05 0.69
CA GLN A 63 -10.71 -16.84 -0.33
C GLN A 63 -11.64 -15.99 -1.21
N ALA A 64 -12.10 -14.86 -0.72
CA ALA A 64 -12.93 -13.91 -1.47
C ALA A 64 -12.10 -12.98 -2.36
N LEU A 65 -10.78 -12.94 -2.22
CA LEU A 65 -9.90 -12.13 -3.04
C LEU A 65 -9.38 -12.90 -4.26
N ASN A 66 -9.12 -12.17 -5.35
CA ASN A 66 -8.58 -12.74 -6.57
C ASN A 66 -7.27 -12.05 -6.92
N GLY A 67 -6.21 -12.84 -7.06
CA GLY A 67 -4.98 -12.37 -7.67
C GLY A 67 -5.18 -12.24 -9.18
N VAL A 68 -4.82 -11.11 -9.74
CA VAL A 68 -5.03 -10.82 -11.16
C VAL A 68 -3.75 -10.30 -11.81
N THR A 69 -3.65 -10.48 -13.11
CA THR A 69 -2.65 -9.79 -13.92
C THR A 69 -3.35 -8.66 -14.69
N PHE A 70 -2.68 -7.56 -14.84
CA PHE A 70 -3.25 -6.38 -15.49
C PHE A 70 -2.17 -5.55 -16.17
N THR A 71 -2.59 -4.57 -16.95
CA THR A 71 -1.74 -3.52 -17.49
C THR A 71 -2.33 -2.18 -17.04
N MET A 72 -1.50 -1.33 -16.46
CA MET A 72 -1.94 0.02 -16.09
C MET A 72 -2.28 0.82 -17.35
N THR A 73 -3.32 1.64 -17.27
CA THR A 73 -3.69 2.54 -18.37
C THR A 73 -2.49 3.42 -18.74
N GLY A 74 -2.14 3.41 -20.01
CA GLY A 74 -0.99 4.16 -20.53
C GLY A 74 0.37 3.44 -20.39
N SER A 75 0.36 2.14 -20.05
CA SER A 75 1.57 1.32 -19.96
C SER A 75 1.40 0.06 -20.80
N ASP A 76 2.50 -0.46 -21.32
CA ASP A 76 2.53 -1.75 -22.04
C ASP A 76 3.04 -2.90 -21.16
N THR A 77 3.43 -2.61 -19.91
CA THR A 77 4.00 -3.59 -19.00
C THR A 77 2.92 -4.34 -18.23
N ARG A 78 2.95 -5.68 -18.33
CA ARG A 78 2.07 -6.55 -17.52
C ARG A 78 2.55 -6.57 -16.08
N GLN A 79 1.59 -6.46 -15.18
CA GLN A 79 1.80 -6.49 -13.73
C GLN A 79 0.84 -7.51 -13.10
N MET A 80 1.02 -7.79 -11.83
CA MET A 80 0.10 -8.62 -11.05
C MET A 80 -0.20 -7.96 -9.70
N GLY A 81 -1.35 -8.26 -9.18
CA GLY A 81 -1.78 -7.72 -7.89
C GLY A 81 -3.26 -7.99 -7.63
N LEU A 82 -3.87 -7.12 -6.86
CA LEU A 82 -5.28 -7.19 -6.49
C LEU A 82 -6.02 -5.94 -7.00
N ILE A 83 -7.34 -6.04 -7.09
CA ILE A 83 -8.21 -4.91 -7.43
C ILE A 83 -8.66 -4.24 -6.12
N ALA A 84 -8.48 -2.94 -6.01
CA ALA A 84 -8.76 -2.19 -4.78
C ALA A 84 -10.23 -2.29 -4.35
N GLN A 85 -11.17 -2.32 -5.30
CA GLN A 85 -12.59 -2.47 -5.01
C GLN A 85 -12.91 -3.83 -4.36
N ASP A 86 -12.27 -4.90 -4.83
CA ASP A 86 -12.44 -6.23 -4.26
C ASP A 86 -11.89 -6.29 -2.83
N VAL A 87 -10.73 -5.69 -2.61
CA VAL A 87 -10.13 -5.62 -1.28
C VAL A 87 -10.99 -4.76 -0.34
N GLN A 88 -11.54 -3.65 -0.83
CA GLN A 88 -12.40 -2.77 -0.02
C GLN A 88 -13.63 -3.51 0.51
N ALA A 89 -14.17 -4.43 -0.27
CA ALA A 89 -15.36 -5.20 0.13
C ALA A 89 -15.09 -6.15 1.32
N VAL A 90 -13.86 -6.61 1.50
CA VAL A 90 -13.53 -7.62 2.53
C VAL A 90 -12.53 -7.13 3.58
N SER A 91 -11.70 -6.18 3.27
CA SER A 91 -10.65 -5.65 4.14
C SER A 91 -10.41 -4.16 3.85
N PRO A 92 -11.37 -3.29 4.16
CA PRO A 92 -11.29 -1.86 3.85
C PRO A 92 -10.08 -1.17 4.50
N GLU A 93 -9.55 -1.72 5.59
CA GLU A 93 -8.39 -1.16 6.28
C GLU A 93 -7.11 -1.18 5.43
N ALA A 94 -7.08 -1.98 4.37
CA ALA A 94 -5.94 -2.02 3.44
C ALA A 94 -6.13 -1.10 2.23
N VAL A 95 -7.24 -0.34 2.18
CA VAL A 95 -7.56 0.53 1.05
C VAL A 95 -7.50 1.99 1.48
N VAL A 96 -6.85 2.79 0.66
CA VAL A 96 -6.75 4.25 0.84
C VAL A 96 -7.34 4.93 -0.38
N GLU A 97 -8.25 5.87 -0.17
CA GLU A 97 -8.76 6.71 -1.25
C GLU A 97 -8.02 8.04 -1.25
N THR A 98 -7.49 8.41 -2.41
CA THR A 98 -6.82 9.69 -2.62
C THR A 98 -7.28 10.25 -3.97
N GLU A 99 -7.83 11.45 -3.96
CA GLU A 99 -8.30 12.14 -5.18
C GLU A 99 -9.28 11.29 -6.01
N GLY A 100 -10.20 10.59 -5.33
CA GLY A 100 -11.19 9.74 -5.98
C GLY A 100 -10.66 8.42 -6.53
N VAL A 101 -9.39 8.09 -6.28
CA VAL A 101 -8.75 6.85 -6.73
C VAL A 101 -8.48 5.95 -5.54
N LEU A 102 -8.94 4.71 -5.61
CA LEU A 102 -8.65 3.70 -4.60
C LEU A 102 -7.24 3.14 -4.81
N ARG A 103 -6.50 3.05 -3.71
CA ARG A 103 -5.13 2.55 -3.66
C ARG A 103 -5.00 1.47 -2.60
N LEU A 104 -4.10 0.54 -2.80
CA LEU A 104 -3.85 -0.55 -1.85
C LEU A 104 -2.58 -0.31 -1.05
N ALA A 105 -2.70 -0.41 0.25
CA ALA A 105 -1.57 -0.56 1.16
C ALA A 105 -1.20 -2.06 1.23
N TYR A 106 -0.51 -2.57 0.21
CA TYR A 106 -0.20 -3.99 0.08
C TYR A 106 0.48 -4.56 1.32
N GLY A 107 1.38 -3.81 1.96
CA GLY A 107 2.04 -4.25 3.19
C GLY A 107 1.07 -4.54 4.34
N ASN A 108 -0.07 -3.88 4.37
CA ASN A 108 -1.09 -4.10 5.41
C ASN A 108 -1.79 -5.46 5.25
N LEU A 109 -1.82 -6.01 4.04
CA LEU A 109 -2.39 -7.33 3.77
C LEU A 109 -1.58 -8.48 4.36
N VAL A 110 -0.32 -8.25 4.73
CA VAL A 110 0.52 -9.26 5.39
C VAL A 110 -0.14 -9.77 6.68
N GLY A 111 -0.73 -8.88 7.49
CA GLY A 111 -1.46 -9.27 8.69
C GLY A 111 -2.64 -10.20 8.39
N LEU A 112 -3.41 -9.90 7.35
CA LEU A 112 -4.51 -10.75 6.88
C LEU A 112 -4.00 -12.13 6.45
N LEU A 113 -2.91 -12.17 5.68
CA LEU A 113 -2.32 -13.42 5.21
C LEU A 113 -1.78 -14.26 6.37
N VAL A 114 -1.17 -13.64 7.38
CA VAL A 114 -0.68 -14.34 8.58
C VAL A 114 -1.84 -15.06 9.28
N GLU A 115 -2.95 -14.36 9.54
CA GLU A 115 -4.09 -14.97 10.21
C GLU A 115 -4.81 -16.00 9.33
N ALA A 116 -4.89 -15.78 8.02
CA ALA A 116 -5.45 -16.77 7.10
C ALA A 116 -4.62 -18.06 7.06
N ILE A 117 -3.30 -17.96 7.07
CA ILE A 117 -2.42 -19.13 7.11
C ILE A 117 -2.60 -19.90 8.43
N LYS A 118 -2.74 -19.20 9.54
CA LYS A 118 -3.00 -19.83 10.86
C LYS A 118 -4.34 -20.59 10.85
N ASP A 119 -5.39 -19.98 10.31
CA ASP A 119 -6.71 -20.62 10.18
C ASP A 119 -6.59 -21.89 9.30
N LEU A 120 -5.92 -21.78 8.17
CA LEU A 120 -5.69 -22.91 7.27
C LEU A 120 -4.89 -24.04 7.94
N ALA A 121 -3.85 -23.68 8.71
CA ALA A 121 -3.05 -24.65 9.47
C ALA A 121 -3.91 -25.39 10.48
N GLN A 122 -4.84 -24.73 11.16
CA GLN A 122 -5.78 -25.36 12.08
C GLN A 122 -6.72 -26.34 11.36
N GLU A 123 -7.24 -25.96 10.19
CA GLU A 123 -8.09 -26.85 9.40
C GLU A 123 -7.33 -28.11 8.95
N VAL A 124 -6.08 -27.95 8.53
CA VAL A 124 -5.22 -29.09 8.16
C VAL A 124 -5.00 -30.01 9.35
N ASP A 125 -4.71 -29.47 10.53
CA ASP A 125 -4.53 -30.25 11.76
C ASP A 125 -5.80 -31.02 12.16
N GLN A 126 -6.98 -30.39 12.01
CA GLN A 126 -8.26 -31.03 12.26
C GLN A 126 -8.50 -32.20 11.29
N LEU A 127 -8.20 -32.01 10.00
CA LEU A 127 -8.30 -33.06 9.00
C LEU A 127 -7.35 -34.23 9.28
N LYS A 128 -6.14 -33.96 9.72
CA LYS A 128 -5.17 -35.00 10.12
C LYS A 128 -5.67 -35.79 11.32
N ARG A 129 -6.28 -35.13 12.32
CA ARG A 129 -6.84 -35.78 13.49
C ARG A 129 -8.05 -36.66 13.17
N SER A 130 -8.93 -36.19 12.26
CA SER A 130 -10.10 -36.98 11.86
C SER A 130 -9.74 -38.13 10.91
N ALA A 131 -8.57 -38.15 10.28
CA ALA A 131 -8.09 -39.24 9.43
C ALA A 131 -7.35 -40.36 10.17
N SER A 132 -7.06 -40.17 11.46
CA SER A 132 -6.34 -41.16 12.28
C SER A 132 -7.29 -42.03 13.11
#